data_d294cc7652db5ab4bc05ab0c84118a91
#
_entry.id   d294cc7652db5ab4bc05ab0c84118a91
#
_cell.length_a   1.000
_cell.length_b   1.000
_cell.length_c   1.000
_cell.angle_alpha   90.00
_cell.angle_beta   90.00
_cell.angle_gamma   90.00
#
_symmetry.space_group_name_H-M   'P 1'
#
loop_
_entity.id
_entity.type
_entity.pdbx_description
1 polymer ?
#
loop_
_entity_poly.entity_id
_entity_poly.type
_entity_poly.pdbx_seq_one_letter_code
_entity_poly.pdbx_strand_id
1 'polypeptide(L)'
;MNDYIRLADRINDLFELDLEPHDETRAFVKLFRKMLSDREAAIACCLDEYPRPASYITAGMDIAEESAARALRKMARKGIIFEQKDGNEYSYKLMPFVPGIFEALVPVSGDPEIAAYLREYTEEVAAVSKAYNEVVIPVNSKLDIRTESVSFEEISVYLDNHTQYAVMDCICRTIQAAEGKACGHPIKDTCILIGSSADYYVRTGKARSASRTEVERILRQAEADGLVHEMYPMNKSDSTFICNCCPCGCMFLMLSKRIHSVTTYLHLAKISRN
;
A
#
# COMPACT_ATOMS: atom_id res chain seq x y z
N MET A 1 -6.66 -5.63 -27.68
CA MET A 1 -5.90 -6.00 -26.46
C MET A 1 -6.83 -5.76 -25.28
N ASN A 2 -6.88 -6.66 -24.31
CA ASN A 2 -7.76 -6.56 -23.16
C ASN A 2 -7.25 -5.44 -22.21
N ASP A 3 -8.10 -4.44 -21.88
CA ASP A 3 -7.69 -3.28 -21.10
C ASP A 3 -7.31 -3.64 -19.65
N TYR A 4 -7.80 -4.74 -19.09
CA TYR A 4 -7.38 -5.23 -17.78
C TYR A 4 -5.93 -5.73 -17.79
N ILE A 5 -5.53 -6.43 -18.86
CA ILE A 5 -4.14 -6.87 -19.08
C ILE A 5 -3.25 -5.65 -19.29
N ARG A 6 -3.66 -4.72 -20.17
CA ARG A 6 -2.91 -3.47 -20.42
C ARG A 6 -2.70 -2.66 -19.14
N LEU A 7 -3.71 -2.57 -18.28
CA LEU A 7 -3.59 -1.85 -17.01
C LEU A 7 -2.60 -2.53 -16.07
N ALA A 8 -2.64 -3.85 -15.97
CA ALA A 8 -1.74 -4.62 -15.13
C ALA A 8 -0.28 -4.49 -15.61
N ASP A 9 -0.04 -4.67 -16.92
CA ASP A 9 1.29 -4.51 -17.52
C ASP A 9 1.79 -3.07 -17.37
N ARG A 10 0.93 -2.08 -17.58
CA ARG A 10 1.30 -0.68 -17.44
C ARG A 10 1.72 -0.33 -15.99
N ILE A 11 1.06 -0.87 -14.98
CA ILE A 11 1.47 -0.68 -13.58
C ILE A 11 2.80 -1.39 -13.34
N ASN A 12 2.99 -2.57 -13.89
CA ASN A 12 4.26 -3.29 -13.85
C ASN A 12 5.41 -2.43 -14.38
N ASP A 13 5.24 -1.91 -15.60
CA ASP A 13 6.27 -1.13 -16.29
C ASP A 13 6.57 0.18 -15.56
N LEU A 14 5.54 0.93 -15.16
CA LEU A 14 5.69 2.24 -14.50
C LEU A 14 6.36 2.17 -13.13
N PHE A 15 6.19 1.05 -12.42
CA PHE A 15 6.75 0.87 -11.08
C PHE A 15 7.87 -0.18 -11.03
N GLU A 16 8.44 -0.49 -12.22
CA GLU A 16 9.64 -1.31 -12.38
C GLU A 16 9.54 -2.69 -11.71
N LEU A 17 8.33 -3.27 -11.70
CA LEU A 17 8.12 -4.63 -11.26
C LEU A 17 8.60 -5.57 -12.36
N ASP A 18 9.69 -6.27 -12.17
CA ASP A 18 10.29 -7.21 -13.14
C ASP A 18 9.46 -8.52 -13.26
N LEU A 19 8.18 -8.35 -13.64
CA LEU A 19 7.23 -9.43 -13.84
C LEU A 19 7.05 -9.73 -15.34
N GLU A 20 6.85 -10.99 -15.67
CA GLU A 20 6.43 -11.38 -17.03
C GLU A 20 5.10 -10.70 -17.39
N PRO A 21 4.85 -10.40 -18.68
CA PRO A 21 3.58 -9.82 -19.13
C PRO A 21 2.38 -10.61 -18.61
N HIS A 22 1.34 -9.89 -18.23
CA HIS A 22 0.14 -10.50 -17.67
C HIS A 22 -0.71 -11.16 -18.78
N ASP A 23 -1.40 -12.20 -18.41
CA ASP A 23 -2.48 -12.81 -19.17
C ASP A 23 -3.79 -12.84 -18.35
N GLU A 24 -4.86 -13.39 -18.91
CA GLU A 24 -6.18 -13.42 -18.25
C GLU A 24 -6.22 -14.29 -16.99
N THR A 25 -5.25 -15.17 -16.80
CA THR A 25 -5.20 -16.11 -15.67
C THR A 25 -4.53 -15.51 -14.44
N ARG A 26 -3.78 -14.42 -14.60
CA ARG A 26 -3.01 -13.76 -13.52
C ARG A 26 -3.92 -13.10 -12.49
N ALA A 27 -3.54 -13.20 -11.25
CA ALA A 27 -4.32 -12.71 -10.12
C ALA A 27 -4.64 -11.22 -10.20
N PHE A 28 -3.70 -10.39 -10.64
CA PHE A 28 -3.88 -8.95 -10.74
C PHE A 28 -4.91 -8.57 -11.83
N VAL A 29 -4.93 -9.28 -12.94
CA VAL A 29 -5.94 -9.11 -14.00
C VAL A 29 -7.32 -9.53 -13.51
N LYS A 30 -7.44 -10.65 -12.80
CA LYS A 30 -8.69 -11.12 -12.18
C LYS A 30 -9.21 -10.11 -11.15
N LEU A 31 -8.31 -9.54 -10.34
CA LEU A 31 -8.65 -8.49 -9.39
C LEU A 31 -9.25 -7.26 -10.10
N PHE A 32 -8.63 -6.79 -11.16
CA PHE A 32 -9.16 -5.66 -11.93
C PHE A 32 -10.51 -5.98 -12.58
N ARG A 33 -10.70 -7.16 -13.13
CA ARG A 33 -12.02 -7.59 -13.65
C ARG A 33 -13.12 -7.59 -12.59
N LYS A 34 -12.79 -8.00 -11.38
CA LYS A 34 -13.73 -7.96 -10.25
C LYS A 34 -14.04 -6.53 -9.81
N MET A 35 -13.05 -5.63 -9.87
CA MET A 35 -13.15 -4.28 -9.33
C MET A 35 -13.62 -3.23 -10.33
N LEU A 36 -13.34 -3.39 -11.61
CA LEU A 36 -13.55 -2.38 -12.66
C LEU A 36 -14.55 -2.86 -13.73
N SER A 37 -15.27 -1.93 -14.32
CA SER A 37 -15.93 -2.15 -15.61
C SER A 37 -14.92 -1.97 -16.76
N ASP A 38 -15.24 -2.49 -17.96
CA ASP A 38 -14.40 -2.33 -19.16
C ASP A 38 -14.06 -0.85 -19.42
N ARG A 39 -15.06 0.04 -19.24
CA ARG A 39 -14.86 1.48 -19.41
C ARG A 39 -13.92 2.08 -18.35
N GLU A 40 -14.01 1.64 -17.11
CA GLU A 40 -13.10 2.09 -16.05
C GLU A 40 -11.67 1.61 -16.33
N ALA A 41 -11.50 0.37 -16.77
CA ALA A 41 -10.19 -0.17 -17.14
C ALA A 41 -9.57 0.62 -18.32
N ALA A 42 -10.35 0.90 -19.36
CA ALA A 42 -9.91 1.70 -20.51
C ALA A 42 -9.46 3.11 -20.08
N ILE A 43 -10.21 3.78 -19.19
CA ILE A 43 -9.87 5.10 -18.65
C ILE A 43 -8.59 5.01 -17.81
N ALA A 44 -8.44 4.00 -16.96
CA ALA A 44 -7.24 3.84 -16.13
C ALA A 44 -5.98 3.63 -16.97
N CYS A 45 -6.07 2.96 -18.12
CA CYS A 45 -4.98 2.81 -19.08
C CYS A 45 -4.47 4.13 -19.69
N CYS A 46 -5.22 5.22 -19.57
CA CYS A 46 -4.78 6.54 -20.04
C CYS A 46 -3.98 7.32 -18.99
N LEU A 47 -3.94 6.86 -17.74
CA LEU A 47 -3.17 7.48 -16.65
C LEU A 47 -1.71 7.00 -16.66
N ASP A 48 -0.85 7.81 -16.04
CA ASP A 48 0.54 7.53 -15.73
C ASP A 48 0.81 7.73 -14.22
N GLU A 49 2.07 7.76 -13.79
CA GLU A 49 2.50 7.99 -12.41
C GLU A 49 2.43 9.47 -11.97
N TYR A 50 2.10 10.38 -12.89
CA TYR A 50 1.99 11.81 -12.61
C TYR A 50 0.53 12.22 -12.39
N PRO A 51 0.25 13.17 -11.49
CA PRO A 51 -1.10 13.68 -11.29
C PRO A 51 -1.64 14.37 -12.56
N ARG A 52 -2.77 13.89 -13.08
CA ARG A 52 -3.42 14.40 -14.29
C ARG A 52 -4.87 14.82 -13.99
N PRO A 53 -5.33 15.98 -14.50
CA PRO A 53 -6.74 16.36 -14.40
C PRO A 53 -7.62 15.45 -15.28
N ALA A 54 -8.92 15.45 -15.03
CA ALA A 54 -9.88 14.65 -15.83
C ALA A 54 -9.86 15.02 -17.32
N SER A 55 -9.60 16.29 -17.66
CA SER A 55 -9.47 16.79 -19.04
C SER A 55 -8.34 16.11 -19.81
N TYR A 56 -7.30 15.62 -19.13
CA TYR A 56 -6.22 14.85 -19.77
C TYR A 56 -6.74 13.57 -20.42
N ILE A 57 -7.71 12.90 -19.79
CA ILE A 57 -8.31 11.67 -20.32
C ILE A 57 -9.14 11.94 -21.57
N THR A 58 -9.83 13.08 -21.62
CA THR A 58 -10.70 13.43 -22.77
C THR A 58 -9.90 13.73 -24.03
N ALA A 59 -8.63 14.12 -23.90
CA ALA A 59 -7.76 14.33 -25.04
C ALA A 59 -7.43 13.03 -25.82
N GLY A 60 -7.54 11.88 -25.16
CA GLY A 60 -7.26 10.55 -25.74
C GLY A 60 -8.48 9.65 -25.94
N MET A 61 -9.65 10.08 -25.45
CA MET A 61 -10.89 9.31 -25.51
C MET A 61 -12.08 10.20 -25.85
N ASP A 62 -12.98 9.71 -26.70
CA ASP A 62 -14.25 10.40 -27.03
C ASP A 62 -15.25 10.28 -25.86
N ILE A 63 -14.98 10.98 -24.76
CA ILE A 63 -15.84 11.02 -23.57
C ILE A 63 -15.91 12.45 -23.02
N ALA A 64 -17.09 12.82 -22.49
CA ALA A 64 -17.25 14.10 -21.80
C ALA A 64 -16.42 14.13 -20.51
N GLU A 65 -15.80 15.28 -20.21
CA GLU A 65 -14.92 15.46 -19.03
C GLU A 65 -15.62 15.10 -17.71
N GLU A 66 -16.89 15.50 -17.56
CA GLU A 66 -17.66 15.13 -16.37
C GLU A 66 -17.82 13.62 -16.19
N SER A 67 -17.93 12.86 -17.31
CA SER A 67 -18.01 11.41 -17.28
C SER A 67 -16.68 10.79 -16.91
N ALA A 68 -15.55 11.34 -17.42
CA ALA A 68 -14.20 10.94 -17.02
C ALA A 68 -13.99 11.22 -15.53
N ALA A 69 -14.32 12.42 -15.06
CA ALA A 69 -14.18 12.80 -13.66
C ALA A 69 -15.00 11.91 -12.71
N ARG A 70 -16.22 11.52 -13.09
CA ARG A 70 -17.04 10.58 -12.31
C ARG A 70 -16.40 9.19 -12.23
N ALA A 71 -15.91 8.67 -13.36
CA ALA A 71 -15.24 7.37 -13.42
C ALA A 71 -13.97 7.37 -12.59
N LEU A 72 -13.13 8.42 -12.71
CA LEU A 72 -11.89 8.58 -11.97
C LEU A 72 -12.15 8.63 -10.45
N ARG A 73 -13.09 9.45 -9.99
CA ARG A 73 -13.47 9.49 -8.56
C ARG A 73 -13.98 8.13 -8.07
N LYS A 74 -14.74 7.40 -8.87
CA LYS A 74 -15.22 6.07 -8.52
C LYS A 74 -14.06 5.08 -8.38
N MET A 75 -13.10 5.09 -9.30
CA MET A 75 -11.90 4.24 -9.24
C MET A 75 -11.00 4.60 -8.05
N ALA A 76 -10.87 5.90 -7.72
CA ALA A 76 -10.13 6.34 -6.54
C ALA A 76 -10.80 5.82 -5.24
N ARG A 77 -12.13 5.89 -5.14
CA ARG A 77 -12.85 5.30 -4.00
C ARG A 77 -12.71 3.79 -3.92
N LYS A 78 -12.64 3.11 -5.06
CA LYS A 78 -12.34 1.66 -5.11
C LYS A 78 -10.90 1.33 -4.70
N GLY A 79 -9.98 2.30 -4.71
CA GLY A 79 -8.57 2.09 -4.34
C GLY A 79 -7.68 1.63 -5.48
N ILE A 80 -8.08 1.86 -6.72
CA ILE A 80 -7.31 1.42 -7.90
C ILE A 80 -6.39 2.52 -8.43
N ILE A 81 -6.77 3.78 -8.26
CA ILE A 81 -5.97 4.95 -8.65
C ILE A 81 -5.88 5.94 -7.49
N PHE A 82 -4.82 6.74 -7.48
CA PHE A 82 -4.66 7.81 -6.51
C PHE A 82 -5.40 9.06 -6.96
N GLU A 83 -6.08 9.72 -6.03
CA GLU A 83 -6.70 11.02 -6.21
C GLU A 83 -6.00 12.04 -5.32
N GLN A 84 -5.43 13.05 -5.92
CA GLN A 84 -4.87 14.20 -5.23
C GLN A 84 -5.85 15.37 -5.32
N LYS A 85 -5.97 16.12 -4.24
CA LYS A 85 -6.78 17.32 -4.15
C LYS A 85 -5.90 18.51 -3.81
N ASP A 86 -5.99 19.57 -4.61
CA ASP A 86 -5.34 20.85 -4.34
C ASP A 86 -6.40 21.96 -4.45
N GLY A 87 -6.73 22.56 -3.32
CA GLY A 87 -7.88 23.48 -3.25
C GLY A 87 -9.18 22.81 -3.71
N ASN A 88 -9.73 23.27 -4.84
CA ASN A 88 -10.92 22.70 -5.47
C ASN A 88 -10.60 21.81 -6.67
N GLU A 89 -9.36 21.67 -7.04
CA GLU A 89 -8.92 20.89 -8.18
C GLU A 89 -8.61 19.44 -7.77
N TYR A 90 -8.91 18.52 -8.68
CA TYR A 90 -8.63 17.10 -8.51
C TYR A 90 -7.76 16.61 -9.65
N SER A 91 -6.74 15.85 -9.30
CA SER A 91 -5.89 15.15 -10.25
C SER A 91 -5.77 13.68 -9.87
N TYR A 92 -5.44 12.84 -10.85
CA TYR A 92 -5.47 11.40 -10.73
C TYR A 92 -4.21 10.80 -11.32
N LYS A 93 -3.71 9.73 -10.74
CA LYS A 93 -2.55 8.98 -11.24
C LYS A 93 -2.68 7.50 -10.92
N LEU A 94 -1.91 6.67 -11.63
CA LEU A 94 -1.74 5.28 -11.25
C LEU A 94 -0.97 5.19 -9.93
N MET A 95 -1.22 4.12 -9.20
CA MET A 95 -0.51 3.78 -7.97
C MET A 95 0.33 2.52 -8.20
N PRO A 96 1.48 2.38 -7.51
CA PRO A 96 2.13 1.09 -7.40
C PRO A 96 1.21 0.08 -6.72
N PHE A 97 1.54 -1.20 -6.84
CA PHE A 97 0.81 -2.21 -6.09
C PHE A 97 1.02 -2.01 -4.58
N VAL A 98 2.27 -1.85 -4.14
CA VAL A 98 2.68 -1.63 -2.74
C VAL A 98 3.80 -0.57 -2.68
N PRO A 99 3.69 0.41 -1.79
CA PRO A 99 2.47 0.82 -1.10
C PRO A 99 1.52 1.55 -2.05
N GLY A 100 0.24 1.20 -2.02
CA GLY A 100 -0.75 1.84 -2.90
C GLY A 100 -2.03 1.02 -3.07
N ILE A 101 -2.16 0.29 -4.18
CA ILE A 101 -3.38 -0.49 -4.48
C ILE A 101 -3.65 -1.51 -3.39
N PHE A 102 -2.62 -2.22 -2.92
CA PHE A 102 -2.74 -3.24 -1.90
C PHE A 102 -3.39 -2.68 -0.63
N GLU A 103 -2.84 -1.61 -0.06
CA GLU A 103 -3.36 -0.99 1.16
C GLU A 103 -4.73 -0.35 0.93
N ALA A 104 -4.97 0.22 -0.26
CA ALA A 104 -6.24 0.85 -0.59
C ALA A 104 -7.41 -0.13 -0.69
N LEU A 105 -7.16 -1.43 -0.77
CA LEU A 105 -8.18 -2.48 -0.83
C LEU A 105 -8.60 -3.05 0.53
N VAL A 106 -8.12 -2.48 1.65
CA VAL A 106 -8.55 -2.86 3.02
C VAL A 106 -10.06 -3.01 3.15
N PRO A 107 -10.92 -2.06 2.67
CA PRO A 107 -12.36 -2.19 2.86
C PRO A 107 -12.98 -3.43 2.20
N VAL A 108 -12.32 -4.01 1.22
CA VAL A 108 -12.83 -5.18 0.46
C VAL A 108 -11.96 -6.43 0.66
N SER A 109 -10.84 -6.33 1.37
CA SER A 109 -9.90 -7.45 1.59
C SER A 109 -10.46 -8.58 2.48
N GLY A 110 -11.61 -8.37 3.10
CA GLY A 110 -12.37 -9.42 3.78
C GLY A 110 -13.16 -10.34 2.84
N ASP A 111 -13.33 -9.99 1.55
CA ASP A 111 -13.87 -10.87 0.53
C ASP A 111 -12.84 -11.97 0.23
N PRO A 112 -13.17 -13.28 0.39
CA PRO A 112 -12.20 -14.37 0.22
C PRO A 112 -11.57 -14.43 -1.16
N GLU A 113 -12.30 -14.06 -2.21
CA GLU A 113 -11.80 -14.07 -3.59
C GLU A 113 -10.80 -12.91 -3.81
N ILE A 114 -11.10 -11.71 -3.31
CA ILE A 114 -10.19 -10.58 -3.35
C ILE A 114 -8.94 -10.88 -2.51
N ALA A 115 -9.11 -11.44 -1.32
CA ALA A 115 -8.02 -11.87 -0.45
C ALA A 115 -7.07 -12.85 -1.17
N ALA A 116 -7.65 -13.83 -1.89
CA ALA A 116 -6.87 -14.81 -2.66
C ALA A 116 -6.07 -14.12 -3.80
N TYR A 117 -6.69 -13.23 -4.57
CA TYR A 117 -6.00 -12.50 -5.65
C TYR A 117 -4.88 -11.60 -5.10
N LEU A 118 -5.12 -10.90 -4.00
CA LEU A 118 -4.11 -10.05 -3.36
C LEU A 118 -2.93 -10.89 -2.86
N ARG A 119 -3.18 -12.06 -2.28
CA ARG A 119 -2.13 -12.98 -1.84
C ARG A 119 -1.30 -13.47 -3.01
N GLU A 120 -1.96 -14.06 -4.02
CA GLU A 120 -1.31 -14.63 -5.19
C GLU A 120 -0.40 -13.58 -5.87
N TYR A 121 -0.94 -12.39 -6.10
CA TYR A 121 -0.14 -11.32 -6.72
C TYR A 121 0.99 -10.80 -5.82
N THR A 122 0.79 -10.75 -4.50
CA THR A 122 1.87 -10.40 -3.56
C THR A 122 3.00 -11.44 -3.61
N GLU A 123 2.69 -12.72 -3.75
CA GLU A 123 3.69 -13.78 -3.90
C GLU A 123 4.46 -13.64 -5.23
N GLU A 124 3.79 -13.27 -6.32
CA GLU A 124 4.42 -12.97 -7.61
C GLU A 124 5.39 -11.79 -7.52
N VAL A 125 4.93 -10.67 -6.98
CA VAL A 125 5.75 -9.45 -6.81
C VAL A 125 6.96 -9.73 -5.91
N ALA A 126 6.78 -10.45 -4.81
CA ALA A 126 7.88 -10.77 -3.91
C ALA A 126 8.92 -11.71 -4.52
N ALA A 127 8.51 -12.60 -5.43
CA ALA A 127 9.43 -13.51 -6.10
C ALA A 127 10.43 -12.79 -7.01
N VAL A 128 10.05 -11.67 -7.61
CA VAL A 128 10.89 -10.90 -8.55
C VAL A 128 11.52 -9.66 -7.91
N SER A 129 10.93 -9.12 -6.86
CA SER A 129 11.45 -7.93 -6.17
C SER A 129 12.77 -8.24 -5.47
N LYS A 130 13.88 -7.93 -6.12
CA LYS A 130 15.23 -8.10 -5.57
C LYS A 130 15.57 -7.09 -4.49
N ALA A 131 14.82 -6.01 -4.36
CA ALA A 131 14.99 -4.96 -3.35
C ALA A 131 13.79 -4.02 -3.31
N TYR A 132 12.72 -4.36 -2.59
CA TYR A 132 12.07 -3.27 -1.86
C TYR A 132 13.10 -2.80 -0.83
N ASN A 133 13.52 -1.54 -0.92
CA ASN A 133 14.28 -0.88 0.14
C ASN A 133 13.34 -0.70 1.35
N GLU A 134 13.08 -1.79 2.03
CA GLU A 134 12.32 -1.78 3.27
C GLU A 134 13.26 -1.24 4.35
N VAL A 135 12.95 -0.07 4.86
CA VAL A 135 13.59 0.41 6.08
C VAL A 135 12.87 -0.28 7.24
N VAL A 136 13.42 -1.37 7.73
CA VAL A 136 12.95 -2.04 8.95
C VAL A 136 13.53 -1.29 10.14
N ILE A 137 12.67 -0.71 10.97
CA ILE A 137 13.05 -0.05 12.21
C ILE A 137 12.89 -1.05 13.34
N PRO A 138 13.98 -1.58 13.89
CA PRO A 138 13.88 -2.45 15.04
C PRO A 138 13.62 -1.63 16.29
N VAL A 139 12.63 -2.06 17.06
CA VAL A 139 12.29 -1.50 18.34
C VAL A 139 13.46 -1.70 19.32
N ASN A 140 13.95 -0.60 19.91
CA ASN A 140 14.99 -0.58 20.96
C ASN A 140 16.37 -1.16 20.59
N SER A 141 16.86 -1.08 19.35
CA SER A 141 18.22 -1.51 19.06
C SER A 141 19.06 -0.48 18.32
N LYS A 142 20.29 -0.27 18.82
CA LYS A 142 21.38 0.30 18.03
C LYS A 142 21.92 -0.83 17.14
N LEU A 143 21.38 -0.93 15.92
CA LEU A 143 21.87 -1.88 14.94
C LEU A 143 22.68 -1.15 13.88
N ASP A 144 23.96 -1.50 13.84
CA ASP A 144 24.88 -1.11 12.78
C ASP A 144 24.69 -2.05 11.58
N ILE A 145 23.55 -1.89 10.90
CA ILE A 145 23.25 -2.58 9.64
C ILE A 145 23.18 -1.51 8.55
N ARG A 146 23.88 -1.74 7.44
CA ARG A 146 23.93 -0.87 6.25
C ARG A 146 22.61 -0.78 5.45
N THR A 147 21.50 -1.09 6.05
CA THR A 147 20.15 -0.67 5.67
C THR A 147 19.81 0.46 6.62
N GLU A 148 19.37 1.61 6.11
CA GLU A 148 18.99 2.76 6.92
C GLU A 148 17.82 2.38 7.85
N SER A 149 18.16 1.77 8.99
CA SER A 149 17.21 1.55 10.07
C SER A 149 16.96 2.88 10.76
N VAL A 150 15.77 3.42 10.61
CA VAL A 150 15.32 4.66 11.24
C VAL A 150 14.88 4.31 12.68
N SER A 151 15.42 4.99 13.69
CA SER A 151 15.04 4.81 15.10
C SER A 151 13.66 5.42 15.38
N PHE A 152 13.06 5.12 16.55
CA PHE A 152 11.81 5.79 16.98
C PHE A 152 11.97 7.31 17.02
N GLU A 153 13.16 7.82 17.41
CA GLU A 153 13.48 9.23 17.38
C GLU A 153 13.40 9.81 15.96
N GLU A 154 13.83 9.05 14.95
CA GLU A 154 13.76 9.45 13.55
C GLU A 154 12.33 9.43 13.02
N ILE A 155 11.49 8.45 13.43
CA ILE A 155 10.03 8.49 13.15
C ILE A 155 9.43 9.74 13.76
N SER A 156 9.79 10.10 14.99
CA SER A 156 9.29 11.29 15.66
C SER A 156 9.64 12.56 14.89
N VAL A 157 10.89 12.68 14.43
CA VAL A 157 11.35 13.79 13.57
C VAL A 157 10.59 13.82 12.24
N TYR A 158 10.33 12.64 11.66
CA TYR A 158 9.52 12.55 10.44
C TYR A 158 8.07 13.01 10.68
N LEU A 159 7.48 12.63 11.81
CA LEU A 159 6.15 13.10 12.21
C LEU A 159 6.12 14.62 12.40
N ASP A 160 7.21 15.24 12.91
CA ASP A 160 7.30 16.69 13.12
C ASP A 160 7.17 17.51 11.85
N ASN A 161 7.57 16.95 10.73
CA ASN A 161 7.55 17.61 9.42
C ASN A 161 6.19 17.54 8.71
N HIS A 162 5.19 16.89 9.32
CA HIS A 162 3.88 16.70 8.72
C HIS A 162 2.75 17.13 9.65
N THR A 163 1.61 17.45 9.06
CA THR A 163 0.42 17.91 9.81
C THR A 163 -0.80 17.02 9.59
N GLN A 164 -0.72 16.08 8.63
CA GLN A 164 -1.81 15.21 8.27
C GLN A 164 -1.45 13.76 8.58
N TYR A 165 -2.25 13.13 9.43
CA TYR A 165 -2.10 11.74 9.84
C TYR A 165 -3.43 11.02 9.72
N ALA A 166 -3.37 9.76 9.35
CA ALA A 166 -4.51 8.86 9.36
C ALA A 166 -4.09 7.48 9.84
N VAL A 167 -5.06 6.70 10.28
CA VAL A 167 -4.86 5.30 10.67
C VAL A 167 -5.90 4.44 9.98
N MET A 168 -5.49 3.21 9.67
CA MET A 168 -6.32 2.22 9.02
C MET A 168 -6.02 0.82 9.52
N ASP A 169 -6.90 -0.11 9.17
CA ASP A 169 -6.74 -1.51 9.52
C ASP A 169 -5.59 -2.15 8.74
N CYS A 170 -4.92 -3.13 9.35
CA CYS A 170 -3.85 -3.85 8.70
C CYS A 170 -4.40 -4.79 7.63
N ILE A 171 -4.12 -4.53 6.34
CA ILE A 171 -4.59 -5.36 5.23
C ILE A 171 -4.05 -6.79 5.29
N CYS A 172 -2.76 -6.97 5.60
CA CYS A 172 -2.16 -8.32 5.69
C CYS A 172 -2.89 -9.19 6.69
N ARG A 173 -3.19 -8.67 7.89
CA ARG A 173 -3.94 -9.42 8.91
C ARG A 173 -5.41 -9.59 8.55
N THR A 174 -6.01 -8.64 7.83
CA THR A 174 -7.38 -8.77 7.34
C THR A 174 -7.48 -9.92 6.33
N ILE A 175 -6.55 -10.00 5.39
CA ILE A 175 -6.47 -11.11 4.43
C ILE A 175 -6.26 -12.45 5.15
N GLN A 176 -5.32 -12.52 6.10
CA GLN A 176 -5.07 -13.72 6.89
C GLN A 176 -6.32 -14.17 7.67
N ALA A 177 -7.05 -13.21 8.25
CA ALA A 177 -8.29 -13.51 8.98
C ALA A 177 -9.40 -14.02 8.03
N ALA A 178 -9.53 -13.44 6.83
CA ALA A 178 -10.48 -13.91 5.80
C ALA A 178 -10.19 -15.34 5.36
N GLU A 179 -8.94 -15.80 5.45
CA GLU A 179 -8.52 -17.16 5.15
C GLU A 179 -8.55 -18.11 6.37
N GLY A 180 -9.06 -17.66 7.51
CA GLY A 180 -9.09 -18.45 8.75
C GLY A 180 -7.71 -18.59 9.43
N LYS A 181 -6.74 -17.76 9.10
CA LYS A 181 -5.35 -17.80 9.60
C LYS A 181 -5.02 -16.59 10.50
N ALA A 182 -5.97 -16.11 11.26
CA ALA A 182 -5.76 -14.96 12.16
C ALA A 182 -4.61 -15.24 13.15
N CYS A 183 -3.70 -14.27 13.30
CA CYS A 183 -2.50 -14.44 14.12
C CYS A 183 -2.62 -13.93 15.56
N GLY A 184 -3.78 -13.39 15.96
CA GLY A 184 -4.02 -12.86 17.31
C GLY A 184 -3.55 -11.41 17.56
N HIS A 185 -2.70 -10.83 16.70
CA HIS A 185 -2.35 -9.42 16.79
C HIS A 185 -3.50 -8.50 16.30
N PRO A 186 -3.60 -7.26 16.81
CA PRO A 186 -4.68 -6.34 16.45
C PRO A 186 -4.65 -6.02 14.95
N ILE A 187 -5.83 -6.03 14.33
CA ILE A 187 -6.03 -5.61 12.94
C ILE A 187 -6.28 -4.11 12.88
N LYS A 188 -7.15 -3.64 13.80
CA LYS A 188 -7.72 -2.30 13.76
C LYS A 188 -6.69 -1.23 14.08
N ASP A 189 -6.70 -0.15 13.26
CA ASP A 189 -5.93 1.06 13.47
C ASP A 189 -4.41 0.85 13.65
N THR A 190 -3.84 -0.14 12.97
CA THR A 190 -2.42 -0.48 13.13
C THR A 190 -1.53 -0.04 11.95
N CYS A 191 -2.12 0.46 10.88
CA CYS A 191 -1.40 1.04 9.74
C CYS A 191 -1.53 2.57 9.80
N ILE A 192 -0.42 3.29 9.65
CA ILE A 192 -0.35 4.75 9.78
C ILE A 192 -0.02 5.34 8.42
N LEU A 193 -0.71 6.41 8.07
CA LEU A 193 -0.52 7.16 6.83
C LEU A 193 -0.20 8.61 7.16
N ILE A 194 0.67 9.22 6.37
CA ILE A 194 1.18 10.57 6.58
C ILE A 194 1.09 11.38 5.28
N GLY A 195 0.79 12.68 5.39
CA GLY A 195 0.78 13.61 4.26
C GLY A 195 -0.35 13.34 3.27
N SER A 196 -0.07 13.41 1.97
CA SER A 196 -1.08 13.26 0.92
C SER A 196 -1.74 11.88 0.88
N SER A 197 -1.06 10.83 1.37
CA SER A 197 -1.70 9.52 1.59
C SER A 197 -2.77 9.60 2.67
N ALA A 198 -2.50 10.26 3.80
CA ALA A 198 -3.50 10.42 4.86
C ALA A 198 -4.75 11.12 4.32
N ASP A 199 -4.59 12.23 3.58
CA ASP A 199 -5.71 12.94 2.95
C ASP A 199 -6.51 12.03 2.00
N TYR A 200 -5.84 11.37 1.07
CA TYR A 200 -6.50 10.49 0.09
C TYR A 200 -7.28 9.36 0.75
N TYR A 201 -6.67 8.63 1.68
CA TYR A 201 -7.31 7.46 2.30
C TYR A 201 -8.47 7.85 3.21
N VAL A 202 -8.40 9.02 3.88
CA VAL A 202 -9.52 9.57 4.67
C VAL A 202 -10.66 10.00 3.75
N ARG A 203 -10.39 10.80 2.71
CA ARG A 203 -11.42 11.28 1.77
C ARG A 203 -12.12 10.14 1.03
N THR A 204 -11.42 9.05 0.79
CA THR A 204 -11.97 7.89 0.08
C THR A 204 -12.56 6.83 1.03
N GLY A 205 -12.62 7.11 2.34
CA GLY A 205 -13.29 6.27 3.35
C GLY A 205 -12.54 4.99 3.70
N LYS A 206 -11.21 4.95 3.49
CA LYS A 206 -10.36 3.79 3.75
C LYS A 206 -9.60 3.88 5.08
N ALA A 207 -9.44 5.10 5.57
CA ALA A 207 -8.77 5.41 6.82
C ALA A 207 -9.58 6.45 7.60
N ARG A 208 -9.26 6.63 8.85
CA ARG A 208 -9.76 7.74 9.65
C ARG A 208 -8.62 8.69 10.02
N SER A 209 -8.94 9.98 10.14
CA SER A 209 -7.98 10.95 10.64
C SER A 209 -7.51 10.59 12.05
N ALA A 210 -6.25 10.87 12.33
CA ALA A 210 -5.65 10.71 13.63
C ALA A 210 -4.85 11.95 14.02
N SER A 211 -4.70 12.21 15.32
CA SER A 211 -3.78 13.21 15.82
C SER A 211 -2.36 12.64 15.90
N ARG A 212 -1.35 13.52 15.89
CA ARG A 212 0.03 13.11 16.15
C ARG A 212 0.16 12.31 17.46
N THR A 213 -0.43 12.80 18.53
CA THR A 213 -0.40 12.10 19.85
C THR A 213 -1.02 10.71 19.77
N GLU A 214 -2.07 10.53 18.97
CA GLU A 214 -2.65 9.20 18.75
C GLU A 214 -1.72 8.28 17.96
N VAL A 215 -1.06 8.79 16.92
CA VAL A 215 -0.06 8.04 16.15
C VAL A 215 1.08 7.58 17.06
N GLU A 216 1.64 8.47 17.88
CA GLU A 216 2.69 8.11 18.85
C GLU A 216 2.23 7.05 19.84
N ARG A 217 0.99 7.13 20.33
CA ARG A 217 0.42 6.10 21.21
C ARG A 217 0.31 4.75 20.50
N ILE A 218 -0.10 4.74 19.22
CA ILE A 218 -0.20 3.51 18.43
C ILE A 218 1.18 2.89 18.22
N LEU A 219 2.19 3.71 17.90
CA LEU A 219 3.56 3.24 17.74
C LEU A 219 4.10 2.63 19.03
N ARG A 220 3.95 3.30 20.16
CA ARG A 220 4.37 2.76 21.48
C ARG A 220 3.64 1.48 21.85
N GLN A 221 2.34 1.38 21.54
CA GLN A 221 1.59 0.16 21.78
C GLN A 221 2.09 -0.98 20.87
N ALA A 222 2.38 -0.69 19.62
CA ALA A 222 2.94 -1.66 18.69
C ALA A 222 4.30 -2.20 19.19
N GLU A 223 5.15 -1.32 19.74
CA GLU A 223 6.39 -1.74 20.41
C GLU A 223 6.13 -2.69 21.57
N ALA A 224 5.22 -2.32 22.45
CA ALA A 224 4.86 -3.16 23.60
C ALA A 224 4.30 -4.52 23.19
N ASP A 225 3.61 -4.59 22.04
CA ASP A 225 3.08 -5.82 21.45
C ASP A 225 4.13 -6.62 20.66
N GLY A 226 5.38 -6.14 20.58
CA GLY A 226 6.49 -6.79 19.87
C GLY A 226 6.35 -6.73 18.35
N LEU A 227 5.64 -5.73 17.82
CA LEU A 227 5.52 -5.48 16.38
C LEU A 227 6.72 -4.71 15.84
N VAL A 228 7.00 -4.88 14.56
CA VAL A 228 8.09 -4.22 13.85
C VAL A 228 7.53 -3.03 13.06
N HIS A 229 8.18 -1.88 13.19
CA HIS A 229 7.85 -0.72 12.37
C HIS A 229 8.54 -0.82 11.01
N GLU A 230 7.75 -0.75 9.96
CA GLU A 230 8.22 -0.68 8.58
C GLU A 230 7.74 0.64 7.97
N MET A 231 8.67 1.44 7.45
CA MET A 231 8.37 2.72 6.84
C MET A 231 8.59 2.66 5.33
N TYR A 232 7.58 3.06 4.58
CA TYR A 232 7.60 3.09 3.12
C TYR A 232 7.48 4.54 2.63
N PRO A 233 8.60 5.25 2.42
CA PRO A 233 8.56 6.57 1.83
C PRO A 233 8.12 6.45 0.37
N MET A 234 7.01 7.11 0.03
CA MET A 234 6.55 7.23 -1.35
C MET A 234 7.44 8.21 -2.09
N ASN A 235 8.33 7.71 -2.94
CA ASN A 235 9.33 8.45 -3.73
C ASN A 235 9.00 9.94 -3.97
N LYS A 236 9.80 10.84 -3.36
CA LYS A 236 9.76 12.31 -3.54
C LYS A 236 8.42 13.00 -3.25
N SER A 237 7.43 12.30 -2.69
CA SER A 237 6.18 12.90 -2.23
C SER A 237 6.23 13.12 -0.72
N ASP A 238 5.38 14.01 -0.22
CA ASP A 238 5.10 14.24 1.20
C ASP A 238 4.29 13.09 1.84
N SER A 239 4.33 11.91 1.24
CA SER A 239 3.47 10.76 1.52
C SER A 239 4.28 9.60 2.06
N THR A 240 3.84 9.03 3.15
CA THR A 240 4.50 7.88 3.77
C THR A 240 3.50 6.95 4.43
N PHE A 241 3.82 5.66 4.44
CA PHE A 241 3.16 4.64 5.23
C PHE A 241 4.09 4.16 6.33
N ILE A 242 3.57 3.98 7.52
CA ILE A 242 4.24 3.27 8.61
C ILE A 242 3.37 2.09 9.00
N CYS A 243 3.88 0.89 8.76
CA CYS A 243 3.24 -0.35 9.14
C CYS A 243 3.76 -0.83 10.50
N ASN A 244 2.89 -1.47 11.29
CA ASN A 244 3.23 -2.15 12.52
C ASN A 244 3.08 -3.65 12.28
N CYS A 245 4.16 -4.29 11.83
CA CYS A 245 4.17 -5.62 11.27
C CYS A 245 4.45 -6.71 12.30
N CYS A 246 3.83 -7.88 12.14
CA CYS A 246 4.14 -9.07 12.91
C CYS A 246 4.68 -10.19 12.01
N PRO A 247 5.65 -10.98 12.47
CA PRO A 247 6.23 -12.05 11.66
C PRO A 247 5.26 -13.21 11.35
N CYS A 248 4.10 -13.25 12.00
CA CYS A 248 3.09 -14.29 11.83
C CYS A 248 1.93 -13.89 10.91
N GLY A 249 1.72 -12.59 10.67
CA GLY A 249 0.58 -12.09 9.89
C GLY A 249 0.94 -11.13 8.76
N CYS A 250 2.15 -10.56 8.75
CA CYS A 250 2.58 -9.68 7.67
C CYS A 250 2.99 -10.51 6.45
N MET A 251 2.33 -10.26 5.31
CA MET A 251 2.61 -11.00 4.07
C MET A 251 4.03 -10.73 3.58
N PHE A 252 4.50 -9.49 3.68
CA PHE A 252 5.85 -9.09 3.25
C PHE A 252 6.93 -9.69 4.15
N LEU A 253 6.80 -9.62 5.48
CA LEU A 253 7.74 -10.27 6.40
C LEU A 253 7.79 -11.78 6.25
N MET A 254 6.66 -12.42 5.93
CA MET A 254 6.63 -13.88 5.66
C MET A 254 7.35 -14.22 4.36
N LEU A 255 7.25 -13.37 3.33
CA LEU A 255 7.90 -13.55 2.04
C LEU A 255 9.40 -13.27 2.13
N SER A 256 9.82 -12.25 2.86
CA SER A 256 11.23 -11.95 3.10
C SER A 256 11.96 -13.11 3.80
N LYS A 257 11.28 -13.85 4.67
CA LYS A 257 11.81 -15.09 5.27
C LYS A 257 12.10 -16.20 4.25
N ARG A 258 11.34 -16.26 3.16
CA ARG A 258 11.56 -17.24 2.08
C ARG A 258 12.73 -16.86 1.18
N ILE A 259 13.01 -15.55 1.06
CA ILE A 259 14.01 -14.98 0.16
C ILE A 259 15.37 -14.79 0.85
N HIS A 260 15.39 -14.40 2.14
CA HIS A 260 16.60 -14.19 2.93
C HIS A 260 16.78 -15.32 3.93
N SER A 261 18.03 -15.76 4.09
CA SER A 261 18.36 -16.82 5.05
C SER A 261 17.87 -16.44 6.45
N VAL A 262 17.32 -17.40 7.15
CA VAL A 262 16.76 -17.37 8.52
C VAL A 262 17.62 -16.59 9.55
N THR A 263 18.90 -16.37 9.24
CA THR A 263 19.90 -15.77 10.12
C THR A 263 19.64 -14.30 10.45
N THR A 264 19.24 -13.48 9.49
CA THR A 264 19.00 -12.04 9.70
C THR A 264 17.74 -11.80 10.56
N TYR A 265 16.72 -12.60 10.35
CA TYR A 265 15.45 -12.47 11.06
C TYR A 265 15.49 -12.94 12.52
N LEU A 266 16.24 -14.02 12.78
CA LEU A 266 16.46 -14.52 14.15
C LEU A 266 17.29 -13.54 15.00
N HIS A 267 18.14 -12.74 14.36
CA HIS A 267 18.89 -11.69 15.04
C HIS A 267 17.96 -10.56 15.53
N LEU A 268 17.04 -10.12 14.69
CA LEU A 268 16.04 -9.09 15.02
C LEU A 268 15.08 -9.56 16.12
N ALA A 269 14.58 -10.79 16.05
CA ALA A 269 13.68 -11.36 17.04
C ALA A 269 14.36 -11.64 18.41
N LYS A 270 15.68 -11.85 18.46
CA LYS A 270 16.44 -11.99 19.71
C LYS A 270 16.68 -10.67 20.42
N ILE A 271 16.78 -9.58 19.69
CA ILE A 271 17.02 -8.23 20.23
C ILE A 271 15.77 -7.69 20.93
N SER A 272 14.57 -8.10 20.51
CA SER A 272 13.29 -7.69 21.11
C SER A 272 12.94 -8.42 22.42
N ARG A 273 13.79 -9.32 22.93
CA ARG A 273 13.52 -10.12 24.14
C ARG A 273 14.48 -9.89 25.32
N ASN A 274 15.37 -8.88 25.24
CA ASN A 274 16.24 -8.50 26.36
C ASN A 274 15.97 -7.10 26.86
#